data_653d52fc49920a9582ee43e7d1d48bf8
#
_entry.id   653d52fc49920a9582ee43e7d1d48bf8
#
_cell.length_a   1.000
_cell.length_b   1.000
_cell.length_c   1.000
_cell.angle_alpha   90.00
_cell.angle_beta   90.00
_cell.angle_gamma   90.00
#
_symmetry.space_group_name_H-M   'P 1'
#
loop_
_entity.id
_entity.type
_entity.pdbx_description
1 polymer ?
#
loop_
_entity_poly.entity_id
_entity_poly.type
_entity_poly.pdbx_seq_one_letter_code
_entity_poly.pdbx_strand_id
1 'polypeptide(L)'
;MNTATHDFHPGNPVHTRNREFSHPPARYTMRFTSQLLRPLLRPLLRVIALAASVGAVNAQTPWNAETGVVLVGKVVTMNDAGDVLPNARVWLSGGKIRAIARAGEALPDGAKHAPVVDSKGVIYPGIIDLHNHPEYAIYPLMPINRKYRDRYEWRWYDDVYNKRITYPQEVLTRPHYLDLGMEIGRYGEYKALAGGTTSLQGGRVNLAYSKEECLVRNIENSPVESRVASSRVDIGRSSKEWTAMQVERSTGPLVVHLAEGSSPRMATEFFAVKDSDLLGPELIAIHGVGLTPPQLLEMAAVGAKLVWSPLSNFMLYGKTANVEVAKRAGLSISLAPDWAPSGSKSSLGELKVADLVNKHALKGLFTDRDLVQMVTRKPAAAMGWSQRLGQIAEGYLADMLVVDDRDADPYRNLINAIEDNIQLVAVRGEPLYGDTALLVQARGTADDTEVTAHFNTGKRTARTKAMVPNCPGTGLAALSVTETKARIQQGLKFEAAHLATKLTPEQVAKDFSTCGITESVDATKVTTADAKRLMACRFGLPFEATRLSPLTTNEDPEFVSRLMRNPNLPKYLRHLPAYYRQ
;
A
#
# COMPACT_ATOMS: atom_id res chain seq x y z
N MET A 1 -36.05 -7.10 -31.16
CA MET A 1 -36.55 -6.75 -29.83
C MET A 1 -35.45 -5.94 -29.18
N ASN A 2 -35.75 -4.69 -28.88
CA ASN A 2 -34.79 -3.59 -28.66
C ASN A 2 -33.78 -3.82 -27.52
N THR A 3 -32.51 -3.78 -27.87
CA THR A 3 -31.39 -3.65 -26.96
C THR A 3 -30.83 -2.23 -27.05
N ALA A 4 -31.05 -1.44 -26.01
CA ALA A 4 -30.42 -0.13 -25.88
C ALA A 4 -28.98 -0.31 -25.40
N THR A 5 -28.03 -0.02 -26.27
CA THR A 5 -26.61 0.08 -25.96
C THR A 5 -26.31 1.49 -25.46
N HIS A 6 -25.84 1.61 -24.24
CA HIS A 6 -25.24 2.84 -23.74
C HIS A 6 -23.73 2.83 -24.05
N ASP A 7 -23.36 3.58 -25.08
CA ASP A 7 -21.97 3.86 -25.45
C ASP A 7 -21.37 4.91 -24.52
N PHE A 8 -20.31 4.55 -23.83
CA PHE A 8 -19.40 5.49 -23.18
C PHE A 8 -18.23 5.78 -24.13
N HIS A 9 -18.21 6.99 -24.68
CA HIS A 9 -17.06 7.50 -25.45
C HIS A 9 -15.98 8.09 -24.50
N PRO A 10 -14.71 7.70 -24.65
CA PRO A 10 -13.60 8.46 -24.09
C PRO A 10 -13.19 9.59 -25.05
N GLY A 11 -13.13 10.81 -24.55
CA GLY A 11 -12.74 12.00 -25.28
C GLY A 11 -11.30 11.97 -25.77
N ASN A 12 -11.11 12.55 -26.95
CA ASN A 12 -9.86 12.72 -27.69
C ASN A 12 -8.83 13.62 -26.96
N PRO A 13 -7.53 13.44 -27.22
CA PRO A 13 -6.47 14.28 -26.68
C PRO A 13 -6.42 15.62 -27.41
N VAL A 14 -6.42 16.71 -26.65
CA VAL A 14 -6.21 18.06 -27.14
C VAL A 14 -4.70 18.34 -27.26
N HIS A 15 -4.27 18.69 -28.46
CA HIS A 15 -2.96 19.25 -28.74
C HIS A 15 -2.83 20.63 -28.07
N THR A 16 -1.86 20.83 -27.20
CA THR A 16 -1.47 22.14 -26.72
C THR A 16 -0.19 22.62 -27.44
N ARG A 17 -0.35 23.71 -28.19
CA ARG A 17 0.76 24.49 -28.76
C ARG A 17 1.45 25.30 -27.67
N ASN A 18 2.76 25.21 -27.59
CA ASN A 18 3.64 26.11 -26.86
C ASN A 18 3.47 27.55 -27.34
N ARG A 19 3.30 28.49 -26.41
CA ARG A 19 3.67 29.90 -26.59
C ARG A 19 4.53 30.32 -25.42
N GLU A 20 5.77 30.59 -25.72
CA GLU A 20 6.71 31.30 -24.87
C GLU A 20 6.24 32.74 -24.63
N PHE A 21 6.23 33.17 -23.38
CA PHE A 21 6.30 34.60 -23.03
C PHE A 21 7.34 34.79 -21.93
N SER A 22 8.40 35.45 -22.34
CA SER A 22 9.48 35.98 -21.52
C SER A 22 9.08 37.33 -20.92
N HIS A 23 9.17 37.52 -19.62
CA HIS A 23 9.45 38.83 -19.00
C HIS A 23 10.14 38.64 -17.63
N PRO A 24 11.07 39.52 -17.25
CA PRO A 24 11.98 39.37 -16.13
C PRO A 24 11.43 39.90 -14.81
N PRO A 25 11.95 39.46 -13.66
CA PRO A 25 11.50 39.92 -12.36
C PRO A 25 12.21 41.19 -11.91
N ALA A 26 11.41 42.14 -11.42
CA ALA A 26 11.88 43.36 -10.79
C ALA A 26 12.40 43.06 -9.36
N ARG A 27 13.61 43.52 -9.08
CA ARG A 27 14.22 43.51 -7.75
C ARG A 27 13.69 44.71 -6.93
N TYR A 28 13.15 44.43 -5.76
CA TYR A 28 13.00 45.44 -4.71
C TYR A 28 13.96 45.13 -3.56
N THR A 29 14.90 46.08 -3.36
CA THR A 29 15.77 46.14 -2.19
C THR A 29 15.16 47.13 -1.18
N MET A 30 14.84 46.65 0.03
CA MET A 30 14.61 47.51 1.17
C MET A 30 15.79 47.46 2.13
N ARG A 31 16.40 48.61 2.31
CA ARG A 31 17.38 48.90 3.37
C ARG A 31 16.63 49.21 4.67
N PHE A 32 17.00 48.57 5.76
CA PHE A 32 16.72 49.04 7.10
C PHE A 32 18.02 49.43 7.82
N THR A 33 18.00 50.66 8.30
CA THR A 33 19.07 51.33 9.05
C THR A 33 19.05 50.92 10.51
N SER A 34 20.26 50.73 11.04
CA SER A 34 20.57 50.53 12.46
C SER A 34 20.49 51.83 13.25
N GLN A 35 19.94 51.80 14.48
CA GLN A 35 20.46 52.65 15.57
C GLN A 35 20.06 52.14 16.97
N LEU A 36 21.08 51.77 17.73
CA LEU A 36 21.46 52.20 19.10
C LEU A 36 20.43 52.05 20.25
N LEU A 37 20.80 51.20 21.24
CA LEU A 37 20.95 51.63 22.64
C LEU A 37 21.45 50.47 23.53
N ARG A 38 22.63 50.63 24.15
CA ARG A 38 23.15 50.02 25.38
C ARG A 38 23.28 51.18 26.39
N PRO A 39 23.58 50.97 27.71
CA PRO A 39 23.82 49.79 28.51
C PRO A 39 23.15 49.83 29.92
N LEU A 40 23.30 48.79 30.77
CA LEU A 40 23.77 48.88 32.16
C LEU A 40 23.38 47.65 33.02
N LEU A 41 24.39 47.17 33.72
CA LEU A 41 24.53 46.57 35.06
C LEU A 41 24.60 45.03 35.19
N ARG A 42 25.85 44.64 35.55
CA ARG A 42 26.16 43.46 36.36
C ARG A 42 26.05 43.80 37.85
N PRO A 43 25.79 42.84 38.77
CA PRO A 43 26.92 42.08 39.32
C PRO A 43 26.64 40.60 39.73
N LEU A 44 27.73 39.82 39.75
CA LEU A 44 28.15 38.72 40.60
C LEU A 44 27.13 37.86 41.36
N LEU A 45 27.21 36.53 41.14
CA LEU A 45 27.31 35.56 42.24
C LEU A 45 27.95 34.27 41.76
N ARG A 46 28.97 33.82 42.49
CA ARG A 46 29.67 32.53 42.38
C ARG A 46 28.74 31.41 42.87
N VAL A 47 28.56 30.33 42.10
CA VAL A 47 28.13 29.03 42.63
C VAL A 47 28.89 27.93 41.89
N ILE A 48 29.77 27.31 42.62
CA ILE A 48 30.26 25.93 42.68
C ILE A 48 30.08 25.08 41.42
N ALA A 49 31.23 24.74 40.78
CA ALA A 49 31.37 23.69 39.81
C ALA A 49 31.10 22.30 40.45
N LEU A 50 30.01 21.68 40.13
CA LEU A 50 29.84 20.24 40.28
C LEU A 50 30.05 19.64 38.87
N ALA A 51 31.20 19.02 38.66
CA ALA A 51 31.48 18.28 37.44
C ALA A 51 30.62 17.02 37.41
N ALA A 52 29.44 17.13 36.80
CA ALA A 52 28.75 15.96 36.31
C ALA A 52 29.35 15.64 34.94
N SER A 53 30.04 14.52 34.83
CA SER A 53 30.45 13.91 33.58
C SER A 53 29.18 13.52 32.80
N VAL A 54 28.62 14.45 32.08
CA VAL A 54 27.66 14.15 31.03
C VAL A 54 28.48 13.54 29.90
N GLY A 55 28.39 12.23 29.75
CA GLY A 55 28.96 11.56 28.59
C GLY A 55 28.54 12.30 27.33
N ALA A 56 29.50 12.66 26.50
CA ALA A 56 29.24 13.27 25.22
C ALA A 56 28.26 12.37 24.47
N VAL A 57 26.99 12.79 24.41
CA VAL A 57 26.07 12.28 23.42
C VAL A 57 26.68 12.73 22.11
N ASN A 58 27.33 11.81 21.39
CA ASN A 58 27.76 12.05 20.02
C ASN A 58 26.51 12.50 19.29
N ALA A 59 26.46 13.76 18.86
CA ALA A 59 25.41 14.25 18.00
C ALA A 59 25.42 13.37 16.73
N GLN A 60 24.47 12.47 16.62
CA GLN A 60 24.36 11.60 15.45
C GLN A 60 24.08 12.52 14.24
N THR A 61 24.86 12.31 13.19
CA THR A 61 24.62 13.03 11.94
C THR A 61 23.24 12.62 11.42
N PRO A 62 22.37 13.58 11.04
CA PRO A 62 21.08 13.25 10.46
C PRO A 62 21.23 12.28 9.29
N TRP A 63 20.28 11.35 9.13
CA TRP A 63 20.30 10.40 8.04
C TRP A 63 20.38 11.11 6.69
N ASN A 64 21.22 10.59 5.82
CA ASN A 64 21.26 10.96 4.41
C ASN A 64 21.50 9.70 3.56
N ALA A 65 21.13 9.75 2.29
CA ALA A 65 21.19 8.60 1.40
C ALA A 65 22.60 8.02 1.23
N GLU A 66 23.65 8.85 1.32
CA GLU A 66 25.04 8.41 1.13
C GLU A 66 25.60 7.70 2.38
N THR A 67 25.38 8.27 3.54
CA THR A 67 25.80 7.67 4.83
C THR A 67 24.95 6.44 5.16
N GLY A 68 23.63 6.56 4.95
CA GLY A 68 22.67 5.50 5.18
C GLY A 68 22.49 5.13 6.65
N VAL A 69 22.22 3.84 6.94
CA VAL A 69 21.98 3.29 8.27
C VAL A 69 22.53 1.87 8.38
N VAL A 70 22.99 1.48 9.55
CA VAL A 70 23.36 0.10 9.90
C VAL A 70 22.28 -0.51 10.78
N LEU A 71 21.63 -1.56 10.30
CA LEU A 71 20.68 -2.35 11.08
C LEU A 71 21.37 -3.55 11.70
N VAL A 72 21.14 -3.80 12.99
CA VAL A 72 21.68 -4.94 13.73
C VAL A 72 20.56 -5.83 14.21
N GLY A 73 20.66 -7.15 13.96
CA GLY A 73 19.65 -8.12 14.36
C GLY A 73 19.89 -9.52 13.80
N LYS A 74 18.89 -10.39 13.93
CA LYS A 74 18.84 -11.70 13.28
C LYS A 74 18.41 -11.48 11.82
N VAL A 75 19.25 -11.78 10.84
CA VAL A 75 18.97 -11.53 9.42
C VAL A 75 18.47 -12.79 8.74
N VAL A 76 17.28 -12.76 8.19
CA VAL A 76 16.69 -13.81 7.34
C VAL A 76 16.93 -13.43 5.88
N THR A 77 17.91 -14.03 5.26
CA THR A 77 18.37 -13.62 3.93
C THR A 77 17.38 -13.90 2.82
N MET A 78 16.50 -14.90 3.01
CA MET A 78 15.59 -15.44 2.00
C MET A 78 16.29 -15.97 0.74
N ASN A 79 17.61 -16.23 0.79
CA ASN A 79 18.36 -16.89 -0.30
C ASN A 79 17.95 -18.35 -0.47
N ASP A 80 18.48 -19.03 -1.50
CA ASP A 80 18.16 -20.44 -1.77
C ASP A 80 18.52 -21.38 -0.63
N ALA A 81 19.66 -21.13 0.02
CA ALA A 81 20.12 -21.91 1.17
C ALA A 81 19.25 -21.74 2.42
N GLY A 82 18.49 -20.62 2.51
CA GLY A 82 17.70 -20.29 3.70
C GLY A 82 18.54 -19.79 4.88
N ASP A 83 19.65 -19.11 4.58
CA ASP A 83 20.56 -18.64 5.60
C ASP A 83 19.88 -17.67 6.56
N VAL A 84 20.09 -17.92 7.86
CA VAL A 84 19.72 -17.06 8.97
C VAL A 84 20.98 -16.68 9.72
N LEU A 85 21.28 -15.37 9.76
CA LEU A 85 22.53 -14.85 10.33
C LEU A 85 22.22 -14.22 11.70
N PRO A 86 22.64 -14.83 12.82
CA PRO A 86 22.41 -14.27 14.14
C PRO A 86 23.31 -13.03 14.36
N ASN A 87 22.75 -11.98 14.96
CA ASN A 87 23.48 -10.75 15.32
C ASN A 87 24.30 -10.17 14.17
N ALA A 88 23.78 -10.25 12.95
CA ALA A 88 24.45 -9.67 11.79
C ALA A 88 24.17 -8.18 11.69
N ARG A 89 25.04 -7.49 10.96
CA ARG A 89 24.94 -6.07 10.66
C ARG A 89 24.72 -5.89 9.17
N VAL A 90 23.70 -5.10 8.79
CA VAL A 90 23.38 -4.80 7.41
C VAL A 90 23.52 -3.30 7.20
N TRP A 91 24.47 -2.87 6.39
CA TRP A 91 24.64 -1.48 6.02
C TRP A 91 23.85 -1.14 4.78
N LEU A 92 22.92 -0.20 4.92
CA LEU A 92 22.07 0.34 3.86
C LEU A 92 22.59 1.73 3.49
N SER A 93 22.94 1.96 2.23
CA SER A 93 23.41 3.28 1.75
C SER A 93 23.20 3.39 0.23
N GLY A 94 22.86 4.59 -0.25
CA GLY A 94 22.59 4.83 -1.66
C GLY A 94 21.47 3.96 -2.24
N GLY A 95 20.45 3.69 -1.44
CA GLY A 95 19.32 2.86 -1.83
C GLY A 95 19.59 1.36 -1.92
N LYS A 96 20.79 0.90 -1.51
CA LYS A 96 21.26 -0.49 -1.64
C LYS A 96 21.79 -1.06 -0.35
N ILE A 97 21.78 -2.38 -0.26
CA ILE A 97 22.53 -3.13 0.74
C ILE A 97 24.00 -3.10 0.32
N ARG A 98 24.82 -2.38 1.07
CA ARG A 98 26.26 -2.19 0.75
C ARG A 98 27.14 -3.27 1.33
N ALA A 99 26.81 -3.74 2.52
CA ALA A 99 27.55 -4.81 3.16
C ALA A 99 26.69 -5.56 4.16
N ILE A 100 27.01 -6.83 4.36
CA ILE A 100 26.44 -7.69 5.40
C ILE A 100 27.62 -8.26 6.17
N ALA A 101 27.75 -7.92 7.45
CA ALA A 101 28.78 -8.42 8.34
C ALA A 101 28.16 -9.37 9.39
N ARG A 102 28.72 -10.57 9.53
CA ARG A 102 28.36 -11.52 10.59
C ARG A 102 28.84 -10.99 11.95
N ALA A 103 28.40 -11.62 13.03
CA ALA A 103 28.90 -11.29 14.37
C ALA A 103 30.44 -11.41 14.42
N GLY A 104 31.10 -10.32 14.83
CA GLY A 104 32.58 -10.26 14.91
C GLY A 104 33.28 -9.77 13.63
N GLU A 105 32.63 -9.77 12.46
CA GLU A 105 33.22 -9.21 11.23
C GLU A 105 33.11 -7.69 11.20
N ALA A 106 34.04 -7.00 10.57
CA ALA A 106 34.01 -5.56 10.41
C ALA A 106 33.13 -5.16 9.19
N LEU A 107 32.40 -4.06 9.30
CA LEU A 107 31.80 -3.40 8.12
C LEU A 107 32.86 -2.56 7.40
N PRO A 108 32.70 -2.27 6.12
CA PRO A 108 33.56 -1.35 5.36
C PRO A 108 33.65 0.03 6.04
N ASP A 109 34.77 0.73 5.84
CA ASP A 109 35.03 2.05 6.43
C ASP A 109 33.93 3.08 6.16
N GLY A 110 33.27 3.03 5.02
CA GLY A 110 32.14 3.90 4.70
C GLY A 110 30.96 3.82 5.68
N ALA A 111 30.82 2.70 6.40
CA ALA A 111 29.76 2.53 7.39
C ALA A 111 30.04 3.22 8.74
N LYS A 112 31.25 3.73 8.98
CA LYS A 112 31.68 4.26 10.30
C LYS A 112 30.84 5.45 10.79
N HIS A 113 30.28 6.21 9.86
CA HIS A 113 29.48 7.40 10.16
C HIS A 113 27.96 7.16 10.10
N ALA A 114 27.55 5.95 9.70
CA ALA A 114 26.15 5.61 9.65
C ALA A 114 25.56 5.40 11.05
N PRO A 115 24.36 5.91 11.34
CA PRO A 115 23.61 5.55 12.55
C PRO A 115 23.50 4.04 12.67
N VAL A 116 23.69 3.50 13.87
CA VAL A 116 23.58 2.07 14.15
C VAL A 116 22.29 1.83 14.93
N VAL A 117 21.38 1.05 14.38
CA VAL A 117 20.12 0.66 15.02
C VAL A 117 20.21 -0.80 15.44
N ASP A 118 20.43 -1.04 16.72
CA ASP A 118 20.41 -2.38 17.31
C ASP A 118 18.96 -2.72 17.70
N SER A 119 18.25 -3.36 16.79
CA SER A 119 16.83 -3.66 16.93
C SER A 119 16.54 -4.79 17.92
N LYS A 120 17.50 -5.68 18.19
CA LYS A 120 17.29 -6.97 18.87
C LYS A 120 16.18 -7.80 18.21
N GLY A 121 15.77 -7.45 17.01
CA GLY A 121 14.71 -8.04 16.24
C GLY A 121 15.20 -8.93 15.09
N VAL A 122 14.26 -9.33 14.27
CA VAL A 122 14.51 -10.12 13.07
C VAL A 122 14.34 -9.23 11.84
N ILE A 123 15.36 -9.21 10.98
CA ILE A 123 15.43 -8.41 9.76
C ILE A 123 15.09 -9.30 8.56
N TYR A 124 14.07 -8.92 7.81
CA TYR A 124 13.60 -9.57 6.59
C TYR A 124 13.73 -8.63 5.40
N PRO A 125 13.74 -9.15 4.15
CA PRO A 125 13.42 -8.31 2.99
C PRO A 125 12.05 -7.68 3.17
N GLY A 126 11.87 -6.48 2.66
CA GLY A 126 10.56 -5.81 2.66
C GLY A 126 9.49 -6.63 1.96
N ILE A 127 8.27 -6.53 2.41
CA ILE A 127 7.10 -7.21 1.82
C ILE A 127 6.78 -6.60 0.46
N ILE A 128 6.54 -7.44 -0.53
CA ILE A 128 6.13 -7.08 -1.89
C ILE A 128 4.68 -7.54 -2.09
N ASP A 129 3.79 -6.60 -2.30
CA ASP A 129 2.35 -6.81 -2.49
C ASP A 129 1.99 -6.66 -3.98
N LEU A 130 1.67 -7.76 -4.64
CA LEU A 130 1.34 -7.80 -6.08
C LEU A 130 -0.14 -7.66 -6.39
N HIS A 131 -0.98 -7.46 -5.39
CA HIS A 131 -2.41 -7.26 -5.59
C HIS A 131 -3.01 -6.41 -4.49
N ASN A 132 -3.18 -5.14 -4.79
CA ASN A 132 -3.82 -4.18 -3.90
C ASN A 132 -4.63 -3.15 -4.71
N HIS A 133 -5.48 -2.43 -4.01
CA HIS A 133 -6.21 -1.27 -4.50
C HIS A 133 -6.13 -0.17 -3.44
N PRO A 134 -4.98 0.49 -3.32
CA PRO A 134 -4.70 1.45 -2.24
C PRO A 134 -5.66 2.64 -2.21
N GLU A 135 -6.31 2.96 -3.33
CA GLU A 135 -7.36 3.97 -3.41
C GLU A 135 -8.60 3.64 -2.56
N TYR A 136 -8.81 2.38 -2.25
CA TYR A 136 -9.88 1.93 -1.36
C TYR A 136 -9.41 1.68 0.08
N ALA A 137 -8.15 1.97 0.40
CA ALA A 137 -7.58 1.75 1.73
C ALA A 137 -8.30 2.52 2.85
N ILE A 138 -9.02 3.58 2.50
CA ILE A 138 -9.80 4.41 3.41
C ILE A 138 -11.08 3.73 3.92
N TYR A 139 -11.59 2.73 3.20
CA TYR A 139 -12.85 2.08 3.53
C TYR A 139 -12.67 0.93 4.51
N PRO A 140 -13.65 0.71 5.41
CA PRO A 140 -13.73 -0.50 6.22
C PRO A 140 -14.24 -1.67 5.37
N LEU A 141 -14.19 -2.90 5.92
CA LEU A 141 -14.80 -4.07 5.29
C LEU A 141 -16.26 -3.81 4.93
N MET A 142 -16.65 -4.18 3.71
CA MET A 142 -18.05 -4.15 3.26
C MET A 142 -18.93 -5.11 4.08
N PRO A 143 -20.19 -4.77 4.33
CA PRO A 143 -21.16 -5.71 4.88
C PRO A 143 -21.61 -6.71 3.80
N ILE A 144 -20.87 -7.79 3.65
CA ILE A 144 -21.20 -8.89 2.73
C ILE A 144 -22.11 -9.85 3.47
N ASN A 145 -23.36 -9.99 3.02
CA ASN A 145 -24.39 -10.82 3.64
C ASN A 145 -24.84 -11.99 2.74
N ARG A 146 -24.24 -12.14 1.58
CA ARG A 146 -24.53 -13.19 0.62
C ARG A 146 -23.25 -13.67 -0.06
N LYS A 147 -23.34 -14.81 -0.73
CA LYS A 147 -22.28 -15.34 -1.57
C LYS A 147 -22.47 -14.87 -3.01
N TYR A 148 -21.46 -14.26 -3.58
CA TYR A 148 -21.43 -13.89 -4.99
C TYR A 148 -20.91 -15.05 -5.86
N ARG A 149 -21.34 -15.09 -7.11
CA ARG A 149 -20.87 -16.10 -8.07
C ARG A 149 -19.57 -15.69 -8.73
N ASP A 150 -19.42 -14.40 -9.05
CA ASP A 150 -18.21 -13.83 -9.66
C ASP A 150 -18.15 -12.30 -9.46
N ARG A 151 -17.02 -11.68 -9.87
CA ARG A 151 -16.77 -10.23 -9.71
C ARG A 151 -17.79 -9.36 -10.44
N TYR A 152 -18.37 -9.82 -11.55
CA TYR A 152 -19.33 -9.04 -12.30
C TYR A 152 -20.66 -8.92 -11.55
N GLU A 153 -21.01 -9.93 -10.75
CA GLU A 153 -22.24 -9.91 -9.99
C GLU A 153 -22.24 -8.78 -8.95
N TRP A 154 -21.19 -8.62 -8.17
CA TRP A 154 -21.16 -7.56 -7.15
C TRP A 154 -20.75 -6.19 -7.70
N ARG A 155 -19.91 -6.15 -8.74
CA ARG A 155 -19.49 -4.87 -9.32
C ARG A 155 -20.59 -4.15 -10.12
N TRP A 156 -21.42 -4.89 -10.83
CA TRP A 156 -22.38 -4.29 -11.75
C TRP A 156 -23.82 -4.32 -11.28
N TYR A 157 -24.17 -5.26 -10.41
CA TYR A 157 -25.56 -5.51 -10.01
C TYR A 157 -25.81 -5.35 -8.52
N ASP A 158 -24.77 -5.04 -7.70
CA ASP A 158 -24.95 -4.86 -6.26
C ASP A 158 -24.98 -3.37 -5.90
N ASP A 159 -26.16 -2.88 -5.55
CA ASP A 159 -26.36 -1.51 -5.09
C ASP A 159 -25.52 -1.17 -3.85
N VAL A 160 -25.24 -2.15 -2.98
CA VAL A 160 -24.44 -1.93 -1.78
C VAL A 160 -23.02 -1.53 -2.17
N TYR A 161 -22.43 -2.23 -3.14
CA TYR A 161 -21.12 -1.88 -3.65
C TYR A 161 -21.08 -0.47 -4.26
N ASN A 162 -22.04 -0.16 -5.14
CA ASN A 162 -22.09 1.13 -5.81
C ASN A 162 -22.27 2.28 -4.81
N LYS A 163 -23.23 2.13 -3.88
CA LYS A 163 -23.58 3.17 -2.90
C LYS A 163 -22.52 3.35 -1.81
N ARG A 164 -21.78 2.29 -1.45
CA ARG A 164 -20.80 2.33 -0.35
C ARG A 164 -19.37 2.51 -0.81
N ILE A 165 -19.05 2.22 -2.07
CA ILE A 165 -17.69 2.27 -2.59
C ILE A 165 -17.59 3.15 -3.83
N THR A 166 -18.27 2.78 -4.95
CA THR A 166 -18.04 3.43 -6.24
C THR A 166 -18.43 4.90 -6.22
N TYR A 167 -19.67 5.22 -5.84
CA TYR A 167 -20.16 6.60 -5.83
C TYR A 167 -19.46 7.47 -4.76
N PRO A 168 -19.27 7.01 -3.52
CA PRO A 168 -18.44 7.71 -2.57
C PRO A 168 -17.03 7.99 -3.07
N GLN A 169 -16.38 7.01 -3.72
CA GLN A 169 -15.04 7.18 -4.26
C GLN A 169 -15.00 8.27 -5.36
N GLU A 170 -16.02 8.33 -6.23
CA GLU A 170 -16.11 9.38 -7.23
C GLU A 170 -16.22 10.78 -6.60
N VAL A 171 -17.04 10.94 -5.55
CA VAL A 171 -17.18 12.22 -4.83
C VAL A 171 -15.86 12.60 -4.15
N LEU A 172 -15.15 11.63 -3.59
CA LEU A 172 -13.90 11.91 -2.87
C LEU A 172 -12.75 12.28 -3.81
N THR A 173 -12.64 11.63 -4.98
CA THR A 173 -11.40 11.68 -5.78
C THR A 173 -11.45 12.54 -7.02
N ARG A 174 -12.65 12.85 -7.55
CA ARG A 174 -12.72 13.65 -8.78
C ARG A 174 -12.36 15.10 -8.52
N PRO A 175 -11.54 15.74 -9.41
CA PRO A 175 -11.05 17.13 -9.22
C PRO A 175 -12.15 18.17 -9.06
N HIS A 176 -13.33 17.95 -9.66
CA HIS A 176 -14.46 18.87 -9.58
C HIS A 176 -15.43 18.59 -8.41
N TYR A 177 -15.08 17.65 -7.52
CA TYR A 177 -15.79 17.40 -6.28
C TYR A 177 -14.88 17.70 -5.09
N LEU A 178 -14.49 16.69 -4.28
CA LEU A 178 -13.67 16.93 -3.09
C LEU A 178 -12.16 16.92 -3.36
N ASP A 179 -11.74 16.34 -4.49
CA ASP A 179 -10.33 16.29 -4.97
C ASP A 179 -9.34 15.76 -3.93
N LEU A 180 -9.70 14.69 -3.24
CA LEU A 180 -8.88 14.06 -2.19
C LEU A 180 -8.02 12.91 -2.72
N GLY A 181 -7.81 12.83 -4.03
CA GLY A 181 -7.04 11.74 -4.65
C GLY A 181 -5.62 11.60 -4.10
N MET A 182 -4.96 12.74 -3.82
CA MET A 182 -3.61 12.76 -3.25
C MET A 182 -3.57 12.25 -1.81
N GLU A 183 -4.48 12.73 -0.98
CA GLU A 183 -4.61 12.30 0.42
C GLU A 183 -4.93 10.81 0.53
N ILE A 184 -5.83 10.33 -0.33
CA ILE A 184 -6.23 8.92 -0.37
C ILE A 184 -5.08 8.03 -0.82
N GLY A 185 -4.34 8.41 -1.87
CA GLY A 185 -3.16 7.69 -2.32
C GLY A 185 -2.10 7.59 -1.23
N ARG A 186 -1.77 8.71 -0.57
CA ARG A 186 -0.83 8.73 0.57
C ARG A 186 -1.31 7.86 1.72
N TYR A 187 -2.60 7.91 2.03
CA TYR A 187 -3.16 7.06 3.09
C TYR A 187 -2.99 5.57 2.77
N GLY A 188 -3.12 5.19 1.50
CA GLY A 188 -2.82 3.83 1.03
C GLY A 188 -1.37 3.44 1.29
N GLU A 189 -0.41 4.33 1.03
CA GLU A 189 1.01 4.09 1.33
C GLU A 189 1.30 4.06 2.84
N TYR A 190 0.65 4.92 3.64
CA TYR A 190 0.77 4.85 5.11
C TYR A 190 0.33 3.48 5.64
N LYS A 191 -0.78 2.94 5.10
CA LYS A 191 -1.23 1.58 5.44
C LYS A 191 -0.24 0.51 5.01
N ALA A 192 0.32 0.64 3.82
CA ALA A 192 1.33 -0.28 3.31
C ALA A 192 2.55 -0.34 4.24
N LEU A 193 3.12 0.83 4.60
CA LEU A 193 4.25 0.92 5.55
C LEU A 193 3.89 0.35 6.93
N ALA A 194 2.71 0.71 7.47
CA ALA A 194 2.24 0.20 8.76
C ALA A 194 2.05 -1.33 8.76
N GLY A 195 1.86 -1.95 7.60
CA GLY A 195 1.82 -3.39 7.38
C GLY A 195 3.13 -4.02 6.94
N GLY A 196 4.25 -3.28 6.90
CA GLY A 196 5.58 -3.79 6.51
C GLY A 196 5.79 -3.93 5.01
N THR A 197 4.88 -3.40 4.18
CA THR A 197 4.96 -3.45 2.72
C THR A 197 5.88 -2.34 2.20
N THR A 198 6.83 -2.71 1.34
CA THR A 198 7.81 -1.78 0.73
C THR A 198 7.61 -1.61 -0.76
N SER A 199 6.92 -2.56 -1.41
CA SER A 199 6.55 -2.48 -2.83
C SER A 199 5.07 -2.84 -2.98
N LEU A 200 4.31 -2.02 -3.71
CA LEU A 200 2.85 -2.07 -3.76
C LEU A 200 2.35 -1.99 -5.21
N GLN A 201 1.42 -2.87 -5.58
CA GLN A 201 0.66 -2.80 -6.81
C GLN A 201 -0.59 -1.91 -6.62
N GLY A 202 -1.08 -1.32 -7.69
CA GLY A 202 -2.38 -0.61 -7.71
C GLY A 202 -2.32 0.87 -7.34
N GLY A 203 -1.15 1.50 -7.31
CA GLY A 203 -0.96 2.90 -6.88
C GLY A 203 -1.60 3.99 -7.77
N ARG A 204 -2.52 3.66 -8.68
CA ARG A 204 -3.07 4.61 -9.68
C ARG A 204 -4.37 5.29 -9.24
N VAL A 205 -4.39 5.94 -8.11
CA VAL A 205 -5.58 6.71 -7.67
C VAL A 205 -5.72 8.03 -8.42
N ASN A 206 -4.59 8.70 -8.62
CA ASN A 206 -4.50 9.97 -9.32
C ASN A 206 -3.28 9.90 -10.25
N LEU A 207 -3.45 10.31 -11.51
CA LEU A 207 -2.36 10.28 -12.50
C LEU A 207 -1.13 11.09 -12.06
N ALA A 208 -1.31 12.18 -11.33
CA ALA A 208 -0.21 12.96 -10.78
C ALA A 208 0.53 12.19 -9.68
N TYR A 209 -0.20 11.58 -8.75
CA TYR A 209 0.36 10.79 -7.67
C TYR A 209 1.06 9.52 -8.19
N SER A 210 0.47 8.85 -9.18
CA SER A 210 1.00 7.61 -9.72
C SER A 210 2.30 7.76 -10.51
N LYS A 211 2.69 8.98 -10.89
CA LYS A 211 3.93 9.24 -11.63
C LYS A 211 5.14 9.38 -10.71
N GLU A 212 4.92 9.61 -9.43
CA GLU A 212 5.99 9.87 -8.48
C GLU A 212 5.97 8.79 -7.40
N GLU A 213 7.07 8.05 -7.28
CA GLU A 213 7.27 7.18 -6.12
C GLU A 213 7.40 8.02 -4.87
N CYS A 214 6.49 7.81 -3.94
CA CYS A 214 6.56 8.50 -2.66
C CYS A 214 7.20 7.60 -1.58
N LEU A 215 6.40 7.03 -0.69
CA LEU A 215 6.93 6.29 0.45
C LEU A 215 7.24 4.83 0.11
N VAL A 216 6.38 4.18 -0.65
CA VAL A 216 6.58 2.78 -1.09
C VAL A 216 6.87 2.72 -2.58
N ARG A 217 7.52 1.65 -3.02
CA ARG A 217 7.79 1.40 -4.43
C ARG A 217 6.48 1.02 -5.13
N ASN A 218 6.12 1.75 -6.19
CA ASN A 218 4.98 1.40 -7.04
C ASN A 218 5.45 0.49 -8.19
N ILE A 219 4.94 -0.74 -8.24
CA ILE A 219 5.39 -1.73 -9.24
C ILE A 219 5.00 -1.37 -10.68
N GLU A 220 4.05 -0.45 -10.87
CA GLU A 220 3.52 -0.01 -12.16
C GLU A 220 4.24 1.23 -12.70
N ASN A 221 5.07 1.89 -11.90
CA ASN A 221 5.77 3.13 -12.27
C ASN A 221 7.26 3.12 -11.95
N SER A 222 7.71 2.21 -11.06
CA SER A 222 9.10 2.13 -10.65
C SER A 222 9.84 1.09 -11.45
N PRO A 223 10.64 1.48 -12.44
CA PRO A 223 11.40 0.50 -13.21
C PRO A 223 12.52 -0.08 -12.33
N VAL A 224 12.40 -1.35 -12.03
CA VAL A 224 13.50 -2.17 -11.53
C VAL A 224 13.98 -2.99 -12.73
N GLU A 225 15.25 -2.84 -13.12
CA GLU A 225 15.82 -3.45 -14.33
C GLU A 225 15.08 -3.10 -15.64
N SER A 226 14.60 -1.85 -15.75
CA SER A 226 13.87 -1.34 -16.91
C SER A 226 12.54 -2.04 -17.21
N ARG A 227 12.02 -2.84 -16.27
CA ARG A 227 10.72 -3.51 -16.41
C ARG A 227 9.70 -2.91 -15.45
N VAL A 228 8.55 -2.53 -15.98
CA VAL A 228 7.41 -1.98 -15.27
C VAL A 228 6.20 -2.88 -15.52
N ALA A 229 5.45 -3.21 -14.49
CA ALA A 229 4.23 -3.98 -14.65
C ALA A 229 3.12 -3.14 -15.26
N SER A 230 2.24 -3.80 -16.02
CA SER A 230 0.92 -3.29 -16.36
C SER A 230 -0.15 -4.07 -15.61
N SER A 231 -1.11 -3.37 -14.99
CA SER A 231 -2.17 -4.00 -14.21
C SER A 231 -3.54 -3.71 -14.80
N ARG A 232 -4.40 -4.74 -14.82
CA ARG A 232 -5.78 -4.64 -15.31
C ARG A 232 -6.75 -5.37 -14.39
N VAL A 233 -7.89 -4.73 -14.14
CA VAL A 233 -8.99 -5.34 -13.38
C VAL A 233 -9.77 -6.31 -14.24
N ASP A 234 -9.96 -6.02 -15.52
CA ASP A 234 -10.68 -6.88 -16.46
C ASP A 234 -9.77 -7.35 -17.60
N ILE A 235 -10.03 -8.54 -18.10
CA ILE A 235 -9.47 -9.02 -19.36
C ILE A 235 -10.05 -8.23 -20.53
N GLY A 236 -9.39 -8.25 -21.69
CA GLY A 236 -9.86 -7.55 -22.89
C GLY A 236 -11.26 -8.01 -23.34
N ARG A 237 -12.04 -7.09 -23.87
CA ARG A 237 -13.39 -7.33 -24.40
C ARG A 237 -13.52 -6.96 -25.87
N SER A 238 -12.53 -6.28 -26.42
CA SER A 238 -12.45 -5.86 -27.81
C SER A 238 -11.08 -6.17 -28.38
N SER A 239 -10.98 -6.28 -29.71
CA SER A 239 -9.68 -6.50 -30.38
C SER A 239 -8.66 -5.42 -30.02
N LYS A 240 -9.10 -4.17 -29.85
CA LYS A 240 -8.24 -3.07 -29.41
C LYS A 240 -7.65 -3.29 -28.00
N GLU A 241 -8.48 -3.74 -27.07
CA GLU A 241 -8.03 -4.03 -25.69
C GLU A 241 -7.07 -5.22 -25.64
N TRP A 242 -7.34 -6.28 -26.40
CA TRP A 242 -6.44 -7.43 -26.50
C TRP A 242 -5.09 -7.03 -27.11
N THR A 243 -5.09 -6.25 -28.20
CA THR A 243 -3.83 -5.71 -28.76
C THR A 243 -3.07 -4.85 -27.75
N ALA A 244 -3.77 -4.00 -26.99
CA ALA A 244 -3.13 -3.21 -25.94
C ALA A 244 -2.48 -4.09 -24.86
N MET A 245 -3.15 -5.17 -24.43
CA MET A 245 -2.60 -6.12 -23.46
C MET A 245 -1.37 -6.87 -24.01
N GLN A 246 -1.34 -7.21 -25.30
CA GLN A 246 -0.16 -7.82 -25.95
C GLN A 246 1.04 -6.86 -25.96
N VAL A 247 0.80 -5.57 -26.24
CA VAL A 247 1.84 -4.52 -26.15
C VAL A 247 2.34 -4.38 -24.71
N GLU A 248 1.45 -4.29 -23.72
CA GLU A 248 1.83 -4.22 -22.31
C GLU A 248 2.67 -5.42 -21.89
N ARG A 249 2.26 -6.64 -22.24
CA ARG A 249 3.01 -7.86 -21.96
C ARG A 249 4.42 -7.84 -22.57
N SER A 250 4.57 -7.26 -23.76
CA SER A 250 5.89 -7.17 -24.44
C SER A 250 6.88 -6.27 -23.70
N THR A 251 6.40 -5.35 -22.85
CA THR A 251 7.24 -4.40 -22.10
C THR A 251 7.53 -4.85 -20.66
N GLY A 252 6.75 -5.76 -20.11
CA GLY A 252 6.92 -6.23 -18.72
C GLY A 252 5.88 -7.23 -18.27
N PRO A 253 5.82 -7.52 -16.97
CA PRO A 253 4.78 -8.36 -16.38
C PRO A 253 3.38 -7.76 -16.58
N LEU A 254 2.42 -8.63 -16.90
CA LEU A 254 1.01 -8.29 -17.05
C LEU A 254 0.22 -8.87 -15.87
N VAL A 255 -0.23 -8.03 -14.98
CA VAL A 255 -0.98 -8.38 -13.76
C VAL A 255 -2.47 -8.24 -14.03
N VAL A 256 -3.23 -9.34 -14.01
CA VAL A 256 -4.63 -9.37 -14.46
C VAL A 256 -5.51 -10.16 -13.50
N HIS A 257 -6.68 -9.61 -13.13
CA HIS A 257 -7.72 -10.38 -12.46
C HIS A 257 -8.24 -11.46 -13.42
N LEU A 258 -8.03 -12.71 -13.08
CA LEU A 258 -8.38 -13.85 -13.91
C LEU A 258 -9.21 -14.86 -13.13
N ALA A 259 -10.34 -15.23 -13.69
CA ALA A 259 -11.25 -16.23 -13.12
C ALA A 259 -11.64 -15.92 -11.66
N GLU A 260 -11.96 -14.67 -11.38
CA GLU A 260 -12.35 -14.19 -10.05
C GLU A 260 -13.82 -14.52 -9.77
N GLY A 261 -14.06 -15.68 -9.18
CA GLY A 261 -15.36 -16.19 -8.83
C GLY A 261 -15.54 -17.67 -9.09
N SER A 262 -16.71 -18.19 -8.80
CA SER A 262 -17.03 -19.60 -8.88
C SER A 262 -18.01 -19.96 -9.98
N SER A 263 -18.49 -18.99 -10.77
CA SER A 263 -19.38 -19.25 -11.88
C SER A 263 -18.63 -19.95 -13.02
N PRO A 264 -19.28 -20.83 -13.81
CA PRO A 264 -18.64 -21.54 -14.93
C PRO A 264 -17.97 -20.61 -15.95
N ARG A 265 -18.54 -19.40 -16.14
CA ARG A 265 -17.98 -18.41 -17.07
C ARG A 265 -16.58 -17.94 -16.65
N MET A 266 -16.21 -18.03 -15.38
CA MET A 266 -14.89 -17.62 -14.92
C MET A 266 -13.77 -18.49 -15.52
N ALA A 267 -14.01 -19.78 -15.69
CA ALA A 267 -13.07 -20.66 -16.36
C ALA A 267 -12.89 -20.32 -17.86
N THR A 268 -13.85 -19.65 -18.50
CA THR A 268 -13.74 -19.25 -19.91
C THR A 268 -12.79 -18.07 -20.11
N GLU A 269 -12.53 -17.25 -19.08
CA GLU A 269 -11.55 -16.17 -19.16
C GLU A 269 -10.12 -16.68 -19.43
N PHE A 270 -9.80 -17.89 -18.95
CA PHE A 270 -8.52 -18.54 -19.25
C PHE A 270 -8.33 -18.77 -20.75
N PHE A 271 -9.37 -19.26 -21.43
CA PHE A 271 -9.31 -19.49 -22.89
C PHE A 271 -9.19 -18.17 -23.65
N ALA A 272 -9.90 -17.13 -23.22
CA ALA A 272 -9.79 -15.81 -23.85
C ALA A 272 -8.36 -15.24 -23.74
N VAL A 273 -7.70 -15.40 -22.59
CA VAL A 273 -6.30 -15.02 -22.40
C VAL A 273 -5.35 -15.87 -23.26
N LYS A 274 -5.60 -17.18 -23.34
CA LYS A 274 -4.82 -18.12 -24.16
C LYS A 274 -4.96 -17.83 -25.65
N ASP A 275 -6.19 -17.68 -26.14
CA ASP A 275 -6.49 -17.43 -27.55
C ASP A 275 -6.01 -16.05 -28.01
N SER A 276 -5.79 -15.12 -27.07
CA SER A 276 -5.21 -13.80 -27.32
C SER A 276 -3.67 -13.77 -27.16
N ASP A 277 -3.03 -14.93 -27.07
CA ASP A 277 -1.56 -15.05 -27.00
C ASP A 277 -0.94 -14.37 -25.76
N LEU A 278 -1.71 -14.30 -24.65
CA LEU A 278 -1.27 -13.68 -23.40
C LEU A 278 -0.83 -14.70 -22.34
N LEU A 279 -1.08 -15.98 -22.57
CA LEU A 279 -0.69 -17.04 -21.65
C LEU A 279 0.82 -17.31 -21.79
N GLY A 280 1.60 -16.96 -20.78
CA GLY A 280 3.06 -17.11 -20.82
C GLY A 280 3.73 -16.62 -19.54
N PRO A 281 5.07 -16.52 -19.52
CA PRO A 281 5.84 -16.20 -18.32
C PRO A 281 5.65 -14.76 -17.82
N GLU A 282 5.13 -13.84 -18.61
CA GLU A 282 4.81 -12.48 -18.17
C GLU A 282 3.44 -12.39 -17.47
N LEU A 283 2.55 -13.38 -17.65
CA LEU A 283 1.23 -13.35 -17.05
C LEU A 283 1.30 -13.62 -15.54
N ILE A 284 0.77 -12.68 -14.78
CA ILE A 284 0.53 -12.78 -13.33
C ILE A 284 -0.98 -12.74 -13.13
N ALA A 285 -1.58 -13.91 -12.94
CA ALA A 285 -3.02 -14.05 -12.74
C ALA A 285 -3.39 -13.81 -11.28
N ILE A 286 -4.31 -12.89 -11.01
CA ILE A 286 -4.84 -12.63 -9.67
C ILE A 286 -6.09 -13.49 -9.44
N HIS A 287 -6.31 -13.92 -8.20
CA HIS A 287 -7.42 -14.74 -7.69
C HIS A 287 -7.43 -16.19 -8.17
N GLY A 288 -7.71 -16.45 -9.44
CA GLY A 288 -7.77 -17.81 -9.99
C GLY A 288 -8.80 -18.75 -9.37
N VAL A 289 -9.86 -18.20 -8.73
CA VAL A 289 -10.88 -18.99 -7.98
C VAL A 289 -11.62 -19.98 -8.87
N GLY A 290 -11.90 -19.57 -10.11
CA GLY A 290 -12.62 -20.36 -11.11
C GLY A 290 -11.74 -21.23 -12.00
N LEU A 291 -10.41 -21.16 -11.87
CA LEU A 291 -9.50 -21.97 -12.67
C LEU A 291 -9.64 -23.45 -12.35
N THR A 292 -9.70 -24.27 -13.39
CA THR A 292 -9.76 -25.72 -13.29
C THR A 292 -8.36 -26.32 -13.11
N PRO A 293 -8.24 -27.56 -12.60
CA PRO A 293 -6.94 -28.23 -12.49
C PRO A 293 -6.13 -28.28 -13.80
N PRO A 294 -6.70 -28.63 -14.98
CA PRO A 294 -5.95 -28.58 -16.23
C PRO A 294 -5.40 -27.19 -16.58
N GLN A 295 -6.18 -26.13 -16.32
CA GLN A 295 -5.74 -24.74 -16.58
C GLN A 295 -4.58 -24.33 -15.67
N LEU A 296 -4.60 -24.74 -14.39
CA LEU A 296 -3.49 -24.48 -13.46
C LEU A 296 -2.21 -25.25 -13.88
N LEU A 297 -2.35 -26.46 -14.38
CA LEU A 297 -1.23 -27.25 -14.93
C LEU A 297 -0.65 -26.55 -16.18
N GLU A 298 -1.50 -26.08 -17.07
CA GLU A 298 -1.07 -25.36 -18.28
C GLU A 298 -0.37 -24.03 -17.93
N MET A 299 -0.90 -23.27 -16.97
CA MET A 299 -0.25 -22.06 -16.46
C MET A 299 1.16 -22.35 -15.91
N ALA A 300 1.30 -23.44 -15.16
CA ALA A 300 2.59 -23.85 -14.63
C ALA A 300 3.58 -24.23 -15.74
N ALA A 301 3.12 -24.96 -16.75
CA ALA A 301 3.94 -25.42 -17.87
C ALA A 301 4.52 -24.26 -18.71
N VAL A 302 3.79 -23.15 -18.82
CA VAL A 302 4.24 -21.95 -19.55
C VAL A 302 4.94 -20.91 -18.66
N GLY A 303 5.10 -21.18 -17.37
CA GLY A 303 5.75 -20.27 -16.42
C GLY A 303 4.92 -19.06 -16.00
N ALA A 304 3.60 -19.07 -16.22
CA ALA A 304 2.70 -18.06 -15.66
C ALA A 304 2.71 -18.10 -14.12
N LYS A 305 2.16 -17.09 -13.46
CA LYS A 305 2.16 -16.94 -12.00
C LYS A 305 0.76 -16.72 -11.47
N LEU A 306 0.57 -17.02 -10.18
CA LEU A 306 -0.69 -16.81 -9.47
C LEU A 306 -0.47 -15.88 -8.27
N VAL A 307 -1.33 -14.89 -8.10
CA VAL A 307 -1.47 -14.12 -6.85
C VAL A 307 -2.70 -14.61 -6.12
N TRP A 308 -2.49 -15.14 -4.93
CA TRP A 308 -3.52 -15.70 -4.06
C TRP A 308 -3.97 -14.67 -3.02
N SER A 309 -5.27 -14.38 -2.97
CA SER A 309 -5.89 -13.47 -2.01
C SER A 309 -7.00 -14.20 -1.25
N PRO A 310 -6.63 -15.11 -0.32
CA PRO A 310 -7.59 -16.03 0.29
C PRO A 310 -8.71 -15.35 1.07
N LEU A 311 -8.44 -14.28 1.83
CA LEU A 311 -9.48 -13.63 2.63
C LEU A 311 -10.59 -13.05 1.74
N SER A 312 -10.21 -12.25 0.75
CA SER A 312 -11.16 -11.65 -0.18
C SER A 312 -11.95 -12.72 -0.94
N ASN A 313 -11.26 -13.75 -1.43
CA ASN A 313 -11.89 -14.86 -2.12
C ASN A 313 -12.96 -15.56 -1.26
N PHE A 314 -12.66 -15.84 0.01
CA PHE A 314 -13.63 -16.43 0.92
C PHE A 314 -14.76 -15.47 1.27
N MET A 315 -14.46 -14.21 1.55
CA MET A 315 -15.49 -13.23 1.89
C MET A 315 -16.51 -13.04 0.79
N LEU A 316 -16.07 -13.01 -0.47
CA LEU A 316 -16.94 -12.77 -1.63
C LEU A 316 -17.57 -14.06 -2.16
N TYR A 317 -16.79 -15.13 -2.29
CA TYR A 317 -17.18 -16.34 -3.04
C TYR A 317 -17.32 -17.60 -2.18
N GLY A 318 -16.99 -17.55 -0.90
CA GLY A 318 -17.04 -18.71 -0.01
C GLY A 318 -16.07 -19.84 -0.37
N LYS A 319 -15.12 -19.58 -1.28
CA LYS A 319 -14.04 -20.48 -1.68
C LYS A 319 -12.85 -19.68 -2.23
N THR A 320 -11.71 -20.33 -2.40
CA THR A 320 -10.48 -19.74 -2.93
C THR A 320 -9.91 -20.56 -4.08
N ALA A 321 -8.83 -20.08 -4.70
CA ALA A 321 -8.10 -20.80 -5.74
C ALA A 321 -7.66 -22.21 -5.28
N ASN A 322 -7.55 -23.14 -6.20
CA ASN A 322 -7.03 -24.48 -5.93
C ASN A 322 -5.49 -24.44 -5.85
N VAL A 323 -4.99 -23.86 -4.75
CA VAL A 323 -3.53 -23.71 -4.53
C VAL A 323 -2.83 -25.04 -4.27
N GLU A 324 -3.56 -26.10 -3.93
CA GLU A 324 -2.99 -27.45 -3.81
C GLU A 324 -2.52 -27.95 -5.19
N VAL A 325 -3.39 -27.89 -6.18
CA VAL A 325 -3.03 -28.26 -7.56
C VAL A 325 -1.94 -27.32 -8.08
N ALA A 326 -2.07 -26.01 -7.86
CA ALA A 326 -1.09 -25.03 -8.29
C ALA A 326 0.31 -25.31 -7.71
N LYS A 327 0.42 -25.59 -6.39
CA LYS A 327 1.68 -25.95 -5.73
C LYS A 327 2.27 -27.24 -6.29
N ARG A 328 1.45 -28.29 -6.46
CA ARG A 328 1.89 -29.59 -6.99
C ARG A 328 2.35 -29.50 -8.45
N ALA A 329 1.76 -28.59 -9.23
CA ALA A 329 2.15 -28.30 -10.60
C ALA A 329 3.45 -27.47 -10.70
N GLY A 330 3.97 -26.96 -9.58
CA GLY A 330 5.12 -26.05 -9.59
C GLY A 330 4.78 -24.60 -9.98
N LEU A 331 3.49 -24.22 -10.03
CA LEU A 331 3.09 -22.86 -10.32
C LEU A 331 3.60 -21.91 -9.22
N SER A 332 4.24 -20.82 -9.62
CA SER A 332 4.69 -19.80 -8.67
C SER A 332 3.49 -19.08 -8.08
N ILE A 333 3.38 -19.09 -6.74
CA ILE A 333 2.27 -18.48 -5.99
C ILE A 333 2.82 -17.36 -5.12
N SER A 334 2.33 -16.13 -5.33
CA SER A 334 2.48 -14.98 -4.42
C SER A 334 1.22 -14.82 -3.58
N LEU A 335 1.33 -14.16 -2.43
CA LEU A 335 0.22 -13.89 -1.52
C LEU A 335 0.02 -12.38 -1.42
N ALA A 336 -1.22 -11.92 -1.51
CA ALA A 336 -1.55 -10.51 -1.43
C ALA A 336 -2.96 -10.28 -0.84
N PRO A 337 -3.21 -9.15 -0.14
CA PRO A 337 -4.43 -8.94 0.63
C PRO A 337 -5.64 -8.56 -0.23
N ASP A 338 -5.45 -8.16 -1.50
CA ASP A 338 -6.49 -7.51 -2.30
C ASP A 338 -6.81 -6.10 -1.74
N TRP A 339 -8.04 -5.69 -1.76
CA TRP A 339 -8.51 -4.38 -1.36
C TRP A 339 -9.15 -4.36 0.04
N ALA A 340 -9.11 -3.20 0.71
CA ALA A 340 -9.61 -3.06 2.08
C ALA A 340 -11.08 -3.46 2.30
N PRO A 341 -12.03 -3.26 1.33
CA PRO A 341 -13.42 -3.63 1.51
C PRO A 341 -13.73 -5.12 1.65
N SER A 342 -12.86 -6.03 1.19
CA SER A 342 -13.08 -7.48 1.35
C SER A 342 -11.82 -8.27 1.72
N GLY A 343 -10.67 -7.63 1.84
CA GLY A 343 -9.38 -8.28 2.11
C GLY A 343 -8.79 -7.95 3.48
N SER A 344 -7.60 -8.47 3.71
CA SER A 344 -6.78 -8.11 4.87
C SER A 344 -6.28 -6.65 4.73
N LYS A 345 -5.90 -6.05 5.86
CA LYS A 345 -5.35 -4.68 5.82
C LYS A 345 -3.95 -4.59 5.18
N SER A 346 -3.23 -5.72 5.15
CA SER A 346 -1.86 -5.82 4.63
C SER A 346 -1.52 -7.26 4.28
N SER A 347 -0.45 -7.48 3.52
CA SER A 347 0.11 -8.81 3.25
C SER A 347 0.58 -9.50 4.54
N LEU A 348 1.00 -8.74 5.57
CA LEU A 348 1.30 -9.29 6.89
C LEU A 348 0.04 -9.91 7.54
N GLY A 349 -1.11 -9.25 7.39
CA GLY A 349 -2.40 -9.81 7.80
C GLY A 349 -2.79 -11.05 6.99
N GLU A 350 -2.56 -11.01 5.67
CA GLU A 350 -2.91 -12.10 4.77
C GLU A 350 -2.07 -13.39 5.03
N LEU A 351 -0.83 -13.25 5.51
CA LEU A 351 -0.02 -14.41 5.96
C LEU A 351 -0.75 -15.25 7.03
N LYS A 352 -1.47 -14.61 7.95
CA LYS A 352 -2.24 -15.31 8.99
C LYS A 352 -3.44 -16.05 8.41
N VAL A 353 -4.07 -15.46 7.40
CA VAL A 353 -5.17 -16.11 6.68
C VAL A 353 -4.64 -17.33 5.93
N ALA A 354 -3.53 -17.18 5.21
CA ALA A 354 -2.88 -18.27 4.49
C ALA A 354 -2.42 -19.39 5.43
N ASP A 355 -1.89 -19.06 6.62
CA ASP A 355 -1.49 -20.04 7.64
C ASP A 355 -2.70 -20.83 8.16
N LEU A 356 -3.82 -20.17 8.45
CA LEU A 356 -5.06 -20.87 8.86
C LEU A 356 -5.59 -21.79 7.74
N VAL A 357 -5.59 -21.32 6.50
CA VAL A 357 -5.98 -22.16 5.35
C VAL A 357 -5.03 -23.35 5.21
N ASN A 358 -3.73 -23.10 5.32
CA ASN A 358 -2.71 -24.15 5.23
C ASN A 358 -2.89 -25.22 6.31
N LYS A 359 -3.10 -24.83 7.55
CA LYS A 359 -3.27 -25.75 8.68
C LYS A 359 -4.57 -26.56 8.59
N HIS A 360 -5.67 -25.91 8.27
CA HIS A 360 -6.99 -26.52 8.41
C HIS A 360 -7.58 -27.09 7.13
N ALA A 361 -7.25 -26.54 5.97
CA ALA A 361 -7.79 -27.00 4.69
C ALA A 361 -6.74 -27.74 3.84
N LEU A 362 -5.48 -27.32 3.87
CA LEU A 362 -4.41 -27.87 3.03
C LEU A 362 -3.49 -28.84 3.79
N LYS A 363 -3.78 -29.14 5.06
CA LYS A 363 -3.06 -30.13 5.88
C LYS A 363 -1.53 -29.90 5.94
N GLY A 364 -1.10 -28.63 5.99
CA GLY A 364 0.32 -28.29 6.05
C GLY A 364 1.07 -28.43 4.73
N LEU A 365 0.41 -28.19 3.61
CA LEU A 365 0.98 -28.25 2.26
C LEU A 365 2.18 -27.31 2.07
N PHE A 366 2.13 -26.14 2.71
CA PHE A 366 3.19 -25.14 2.67
C PHE A 366 3.97 -25.14 3.98
N THR A 367 5.29 -25.07 3.88
CA THR A 367 6.15 -24.77 5.03
C THR A 367 6.01 -23.29 5.42
N ASP A 368 6.44 -22.91 6.62
CA ASP A 368 6.45 -21.51 7.05
C ASP A 368 7.33 -20.67 6.12
N ARG A 369 8.46 -21.20 5.68
CA ARG A 369 9.32 -20.59 4.68
C ARG A 369 8.60 -20.38 3.34
N ASP A 370 7.81 -21.34 2.87
CA ASP A 370 7.02 -21.19 1.64
C ASP A 370 6.05 -20.01 1.74
N LEU A 371 5.35 -19.87 2.89
CA LEU A 371 4.41 -18.77 3.13
C LEU A 371 5.13 -17.40 3.15
N VAL A 372 6.27 -17.29 3.83
CA VAL A 372 7.08 -16.06 3.86
C VAL A 372 7.63 -15.73 2.47
N GLN A 373 8.04 -16.74 1.69
CA GLN A 373 8.46 -16.51 0.31
C GLN A 373 7.35 -15.96 -0.57
N MET A 374 6.08 -16.26 -0.29
CA MET A 374 4.94 -15.74 -1.07
C MET A 374 4.74 -14.22 -0.94
N VAL A 375 5.32 -13.58 0.06
CA VAL A 375 5.26 -12.12 0.26
C VAL A 375 6.62 -11.43 0.09
N THR A 376 7.69 -12.17 -0.25
CA THR A 376 9.05 -11.65 -0.41
C THR A 376 9.67 -12.07 -1.74
N ARG A 377 10.26 -13.26 -1.80
CA ARG A 377 11.03 -13.74 -2.94
C ARG A 377 10.18 -14.07 -4.16
N LYS A 378 9.04 -14.72 -3.98
CA LYS A 378 8.18 -15.13 -5.10
C LYS A 378 7.57 -13.95 -5.86
N PRO A 379 7.02 -12.91 -5.21
CA PRO A 379 6.58 -11.73 -5.92
C PRO A 379 7.74 -10.99 -6.60
N ALA A 380 8.95 -10.92 -6.00
CA ALA A 380 10.11 -10.37 -6.68
C ALA A 380 10.46 -11.14 -7.96
N ALA A 381 10.43 -12.47 -7.89
CA ALA A 381 10.67 -13.34 -9.06
C ALA A 381 9.57 -13.19 -10.12
N ALA A 382 8.31 -13.07 -9.71
CA ALA A 382 7.19 -12.85 -10.63
C ALA A 382 7.35 -11.56 -11.44
N MET A 383 7.91 -10.52 -10.82
CA MET A 383 8.20 -9.24 -11.46
C MET A 383 9.51 -9.23 -12.26
N GLY A 384 10.30 -10.29 -12.22
CA GLY A 384 11.65 -10.32 -12.81
C GLY A 384 12.67 -9.54 -11.99
N TRP A 385 12.43 -9.31 -10.69
CA TRP A 385 13.28 -8.54 -9.77
C TRP A 385 14.13 -9.41 -8.84
N SER A 386 14.23 -10.71 -9.09
CA SER A 386 14.88 -11.68 -8.19
C SER A 386 16.35 -11.39 -7.89
N GLN A 387 17.04 -10.61 -8.73
CA GLN A 387 18.41 -10.15 -8.53
C GLN A 387 18.50 -8.76 -7.89
N ARG A 388 17.38 -8.18 -7.45
CA ARG A 388 17.29 -6.83 -6.89
C ARG A 388 16.51 -6.73 -5.60
N LEU A 389 15.47 -7.55 -5.44
CA LEU A 389 14.52 -7.50 -4.31
C LEU A 389 14.14 -8.91 -3.85
N GLY A 390 13.45 -8.97 -2.69
CA GLY A 390 12.93 -10.21 -2.13
C GLY A 390 13.96 -11.07 -1.39
N GLN A 391 15.22 -10.62 -1.32
CA GLN A 391 16.32 -11.24 -0.57
C GLN A 391 17.18 -10.15 0.06
N ILE A 392 17.90 -10.50 1.13
CA ILE A 392 18.94 -9.66 1.70
C ILE A 392 20.30 -10.17 1.20
N ALA A 393 20.87 -9.44 0.24
CA ALA A 393 22.16 -9.72 -0.36
C ALA A 393 22.84 -8.39 -0.76
N GLU A 394 24.17 -8.36 -0.75
CA GLU A 394 24.94 -7.19 -1.16
C GLU A 394 24.62 -6.79 -2.60
N GLY A 395 24.47 -5.49 -2.84
CA GLY A 395 24.08 -4.93 -4.14
C GLY A 395 22.57 -4.88 -4.41
N TYR A 396 21.74 -5.61 -3.64
CA TYR A 396 20.30 -5.55 -3.73
C TYR A 396 19.74 -4.21 -3.25
N LEU A 397 18.54 -3.87 -3.66
CA LEU A 397 17.83 -2.69 -3.18
C LEU A 397 17.51 -2.86 -1.70
N ALA A 398 17.65 -1.78 -0.95
CA ALA A 398 17.59 -1.79 0.51
C ALA A 398 16.15 -1.60 1.02
N ASP A 399 15.26 -2.51 0.65
CA ASP A 399 13.89 -2.56 1.15
C ASP A 399 13.84 -3.59 2.30
N MET A 400 13.64 -3.11 3.54
CA MET A 400 13.77 -3.91 4.76
C MET A 400 12.56 -3.82 5.66
N LEU A 401 12.26 -4.94 6.32
CA LEU A 401 11.29 -5.05 7.40
C LEU A 401 11.97 -5.62 8.64
N VAL A 402 11.88 -4.92 9.76
CA VAL A 402 12.37 -5.39 11.06
C VAL A 402 11.20 -5.61 11.99
N VAL A 403 11.10 -6.80 12.58
CA VAL A 403 10.05 -7.13 13.56
C VAL A 403 10.65 -7.70 14.84
N ASP A 404 9.89 -7.72 15.91
CA ASP A 404 10.28 -8.36 17.18
C ASP A 404 10.73 -9.80 16.97
N ASP A 405 11.75 -10.24 17.68
CA ASP A 405 12.18 -11.65 17.75
C ASP A 405 11.40 -12.36 18.88
N ARG A 406 10.32 -13.04 18.52
CA ARG A 406 9.37 -13.64 19.47
C ARG A 406 9.19 -15.14 19.28
N ASP A 407 9.74 -15.70 18.20
CA ASP A 407 9.64 -17.11 17.87
C ASP A 407 11.03 -17.65 17.49
N ALA A 408 11.33 -18.88 17.91
CA ALA A 408 12.60 -19.52 17.59
C ALA A 408 12.78 -19.75 16.09
N ASP A 409 11.71 -20.11 15.37
CA ASP A 409 11.69 -20.19 13.92
C ASP A 409 11.41 -18.80 13.33
N PRO A 410 12.36 -18.20 12.59
CA PRO A 410 12.19 -16.87 12.05
C PRO A 410 11.07 -16.78 10.99
N TYR A 411 10.73 -17.85 10.29
CA TYR A 411 9.61 -17.83 9.34
C TYR A 411 8.28 -17.83 10.08
N ARG A 412 8.14 -18.65 11.13
CA ARG A 412 6.97 -18.62 12.03
C ARG A 412 6.86 -17.28 12.73
N ASN A 413 7.98 -16.67 13.10
CA ASN A 413 8.04 -15.34 13.70
C ASN A 413 7.34 -14.28 12.83
N LEU A 414 7.60 -14.26 11.51
CA LEU A 414 6.94 -13.29 10.62
C LEU A 414 5.46 -13.61 10.43
N ILE A 415 5.09 -14.89 10.33
CA ILE A 415 3.68 -15.31 10.19
C ILE A 415 2.88 -14.89 11.43
N ASN A 416 3.46 -14.99 12.62
CA ASN A 416 2.82 -14.61 13.89
C ASN A 416 2.88 -13.10 14.15
N ALA A 417 3.81 -12.36 13.53
CA ALA A 417 3.98 -10.92 13.76
C ALA A 417 2.72 -10.14 13.34
N ILE A 418 2.33 -9.18 14.15
CA ILE A 418 1.28 -8.20 13.88
C ILE A 418 1.90 -6.81 13.70
N GLU A 419 1.12 -5.83 13.31
CA GLU A 419 1.60 -4.49 13.00
C GLU A 419 2.31 -3.83 14.21
N ASP A 420 1.88 -4.14 15.44
CA ASP A 420 2.57 -3.70 16.67
C ASP A 420 4.01 -4.23 16.79
N ASN A 421 4.30 -5.41 16.23
CA ASN A 421 5.61 -6.03 16.28
C ASN A 421 6.60 -5.44 15.27
N ILE A 422 6.16 -4.61 14.32
CA ILE A 422 7.04 -3.95 13.36
C ILE A 422 7.89 -2.92 14.08
N GLN A 423 9.19 -3.11 14.09
CA GLN A 423 10.16 -2.20 14.71
C GLN A 423 10.66 -1.12 13.76
N LEU A 424 10.87 -1.49 12.48
CA LEU A 424 11.33 -0.56 11.45
C LEU A 424 10.95 -1.06 10.05
N VAL A 425 10.59 -0.12 9.18
CA VAL A 425 10.45 -0.33 7.74
C VAL A 425 11.34 0.67 7.03
N ALA A 426 12.21 0.17 6.16
CA ALA A 426 13.02 1.01 5.29
C ALA A 426 12.72 0.69 3.82
N VAL A 427 12.58 1.73 3.01
CA VAL A 427 12.36 1.63 1.56
C VAL A 427 13.47 2.38 0.86
N ARG A 428 14.11 1.77 -0.10
CA ARG A 428 15.29 2.36 -0.76
C ARG A 428 16.40 2.78 0.22
N GLY A 429 16.53 2.03 1.32
CA GLY A 429 17.49 2.32 2.39
C GLY A 429 17.09 3.43 3.35
N GLU A 430 15.96 4.09 3.09
CA GLU A 430 15.44 5.15 3.95
C GLU A 430 14.50 4.58 5.02
N PRO A 431 14.80 4.79 6.32
CA PRO A 431 13.89 4.45 7.42
C PRO A 431 12.66 5.35 7.39
N LEU A 432 11.47 4.77 7.15
CA LEU A 432 10.24 5.53 6.93
C LEU A 432 9.14 5.31 7.97
N TYR A 433 9.15 4.16 8.66
CA TYR A 433 8.12 3.81 9.65
C TYR A 433 8.70 2.88 10.70
N GLY A 434 8.22 2.98 11.94
CA GLY A 434 8.58 2.03 12.99
C GLY A 434 8.34 2.53 14.41
N ASP A 435 8.96 1.86 15.37
CA ASP A 435 9.01 2.32 16.76
C ASP A 435 9.68 3.69 16.79
N THR A 436 9.03 4.69 17.39
CA THR A 436 9.49 6.08 17.37
C THR A 436 10.95 6.22 17.79
N ALA A 437 11.38 5.53 18.85
CA ALA A 437 12.76 5.60 19.32
C ALA A 437 13.77 5.06 18.29
N LEU A 438 13.45 3.93 17.64
CA LEU A 438 14.32 3.32 16.64
C LEU A 438 14.33 4.13 15.33
N LEU A 439 13.18 4.67 14.93
CA LEU A 439 13.08 5.51 13.74
C LEU A 439 13.89 6.80 13.93
N VAL A 440 13.74 7.48 15.06
CA VAL A 440 14.54 8.68 15.40
C VAL A 440 16.03 8.37 15.47
N GLN A 441 16.41 7.23 16.07
CA GLN A 441 17.81 6.78 16.09
C GLN A 441 18.34 6.53 14.67
N ALA A 442 17.56 5.89 13.80
CA ALA A 442 17.94 5.61 12.41
C ALA A 442 18.09 6.89 11.58
N ARG A 443 17.28 7.89 11.85
CA ARG A 443 17.28 9.17 11.12
C ARG A 443 18.18 10.24 11.73
N GLY A 444 18.59 10.07 12.99
CA GLY A 444 19.36 11.07 13.73
C GLY A 444 18.57 12.34 14.08
N THR A 445 17.27 12.40 13.75
CA THR A 445 16.37 13.53 14.05
C THR A 445 14.95 13.04 14.24
N ALA A 446 14.14 13.81 14.99
CA ALA A 446 12.70 13.62 15.13
C ALA A 446 11.89 14.59 14.23
N ASP A 447 12.53 15.61 13.66
CA ASP A 447 11.87 16.76 13.07
C ASP A 447 11.05 16.42 11.82
N ASP A 448 11.42 15.34 11.12
CA ASP A 448 10.75 14.86 9.92
C ASP A 448 9.82 13.67 10.17
N THR A 449 9.58 13.33 11.44
CA THR A 449 8.75 12.18 11.83
C THR A 449 7.47 12.63 12.52
N GLU A 450 6.38 11.88 12.30
CA GLU A 450 5.10 12.12 12.95
C GLU A 450 4.61 10.84 13.65
N VAL A 451 4.15 10.98 14.90
CA VAL A 451 3.57 9.87 15.64
C VAL A 451 2.21 9.48 15.03
N THR A 452 2.06 8.21 14.68
CA THR A 452 0.86 7.71 13.98
C THR A 452 -0.02 6.82 14.83
N ALA A 453 0.55 6.13 15.82
CA ALA A 453 -0.18 5.19 16.66
C ALA A 453 0.48 5.03 18.05
N HIS A 454 -0.36 4.73 19.03
CA HIS A 454 0.05 4.36 20.38
C HIS A 454 -0.53 2.97 20.70
N PHE A 455 0.34 1.97 20.79
CA PHE A 455 -0.07 0.63 21.16
C PHE A 455 0.10 0.42 22.67
N ASN A 456 -1.02 0.27 23.38
CA ASN A 456 -1.04 -0.07 24.80
C ASN A 456 -1.69 -1.46 24.96
N THR A 457 -0.88 -2.48 25.11
CA THR A 457 -1.34 -3.86 25.19
C THR A 457 -1.66 -4.32 26.62
N GLY A 458 -1.65 -3.42 27.60
CA GLY A 458 -1.95 -3.73 29.01
C GLY A 458 -0.91 -4.60 29.74
N LYS A 459 -0.09 -5.33 29.00
CA LYS A 459 0.95 -6.23 29.53
C LYS A 459 2.38 -5.85 29.10
N ARG A 460 2.53 -4.86 28.26
CA ARG A 460 3.82 -4.40 27.70
C ARG A 460 3.99 -2.91 27.91
N THR A 461 5.24 -2.45 27.81
CA THR A 461 5.53 -1.04 27.69
C THR A 461 4.79 -0.49 26.47
N ALA A 462 4.04 0.59 26.67
CA ALA A 462 3.35 1.26 25.57
C ALA A 462 4.35 1.57 24.44
N ARG A 463 4.03 1.18 23.22
CA ARG A 463 4.84 1.47 22.03
C ARG A 463 4.21 2.60 21.24
N THR A 464 5.05 3.52 20.82
CA THR A 464 4.65 4.60 19.94
C THR A 464 5.26 4.36 18.58
N LYS A 465 4.44 4.38 17.53
CA LYS A 465 4.89 4.30 16.14
C LYS A 465 4.95 5.69 15.53
N ALA A 466 5.97 5.93 14.75
CA ALA A 466 6.11 7.14 13.97
C ALA A 466 6.37 6.82 12.50
N MET A 467 6.12 7.80 11.66
CA MET A 467 6.26 7.73 10.21
C MET A 467 6.87 9.01 9.68
N VAL A 468 7.64 8.90 8.61
CA VAL A 468 8.01 10.02 7.75
C VAL A 468 6.87 10.26 6.77
N PRO A 469 6.10 11.36 6.90
CA PRO A 469 4.89 11.54 6.10
C PRO A 469 5.14 12.07 4.69
N ASN A 470 6.32 12.63 4.44
CA ASN A 470 6.65 13.36 3.23
C ASN A 470 7.68 12.67 2.36
N CYS A 471 7.61 12.95 1.08
CA CYS A 471 8.49 12.43 0.05
C CYS A 471 9.38 13.57 -0.47
N PRO A 472 10.58 13.78 0.10
CA PRO A 472 11.48 14.83 -0.33
C PRO A 472 11.80 14.72 -1.82
N GLY A 473 11.80 15.86 -2.53
CA GLY A 473 12.17 15.92 -3.95
C GLY A 473 11.10 15.51 -4.96
N THR A 474 9.90 15.15 -4.52
CA THR A 474 8.82 14.70 -5.42
C THR A 474 7.93 15.84 -5.94
N GLY A 475 8.05 17.06 -5.45
CA GLY A 475 7.12 18.16 -5.78
C GLY A 475 5.72 17.99 -5.20
N LEU A 476 5.44 16.89 -4.52
CA LEU A 476 4.18 16.65 -3.83
C LEU A 476 4.06 17.58 -2.61
N ALA A 477 2.87 18.14 -2.41
CA ALA A 477 2.61 18.99 -1.26
C ALA A 477 2.95 18.26 0.05
N ALA A 478 3.66 18.94 0.96
CA ALA A 478 3.91 18.42 2.29
C ALA A 478 2.58 18.31 3.05
N LEU A 479 2.19 17.09 3.39
CA LEU A 479 1.01 16.78 4.18
C LEU A 479 1.41 15.92 5.37
N SER A 480 1.02 16.33 6.57
CA SER A 480 1.16 15.49 7.76
C SER A 480 0.19 14.31 7.70
N VAL A 481 0.49 13.25 8.44
CA VAL A 481 -0.43 12.10 8.59
C VAL A 481 -1.74 12.57 9.23
N THR A 482 -1.65 13.43 10.23
CA THR A 482 -2.81 14.00 10.93
C THR A 482 -3.69 14.82 9.99
N GLU A 483 -3.09 15.68 9.16
CA GLU A 483 -3.81 16.49 8.19
C GLU A 483 -4.45 15.62 7.09
N THR A 484 -3.70 14.66 6.56
CA THR A 484 -4.22 13.68 5.59
C THR A 484 -5.43 12.94 6.14
N LYS A 485 -5.35 12.40 7.37
CA LYS A 485 -6.48 11.75 8.03
C LYS A 485 -7.67 12.69 8.22
N ALA A 486 -7.45 13.93 8.67
CA ALA A 486 -8.50 14.90 8.93
C ALA A 486 -9.27 15.27 7.65
N ARG A 487 -8.57 15.53 6.53
CA ARG A 487 -9.17 15.83 5.24
C ARG A 487 -10.02 14.68 4.71
N ILE A 488 -9.50 13.44 4.76
CA ILE A 488 -10.25 12.25 4.35
C ILE A 488 -11.47 12.03 5.27
N GLN A 489 -11.32 12.15 6.59
CA GLN A 489 -12.42 12.01 7.54
C GLN A 489 -13.51 13.03 7.31
N GLN A 490 -13.15 14.28 6.97
CA GLN A 490 -14.12 15.30 6.59
C GLN A 490 -14.87 14.93 5.30
N GLY A 491 -14.15 14.44 4.28
CA GLY A 491 -14.76 13.98 3.03
C GLY A 491 -15.72 12.80 3.24
N LEU A 492 -15.35 11.84 4.07
CA LEU A 492 -16.15 10.64 4.38
C LEU A 492 -17.46 10.91 5.15
N LYS A 493 -17.67 12.13 5.65
CA LYS A 493 -18.97 12.55 6.19
C LYS A 493 -20.00 12.85 5.11
N PHE A 494 -19.56 13.11 3.88
CA PHE A 494 -20.41 13.44 2.73
C PHE A 494 -21.38 14.58 3.00
N GLU A 495 -20.94 15.60 3.75
CA GLU A 495 -21.76 16.77 4.06
C GLU A 495 -21.97 17.65 2.83
N ALA A 496 -23.23 17.82 2.41
CA ALA A 496 -23.56 18.64 1.24
C ALA A 496 -23.09 20.12 1.39
N ALA A 497 -23.06 20.64 2.61
CA ALA A 497 -22.52 21.98 2.88
C ALA A 497 -21.01 22.05 2.57
N HIS A 498 -20.24 21.01 2.93
CA HIS A 498 -18.82 20.95 2.60
C HIS A 498 -18.60 20.78 1.10
N LEU A 499 -19.37 19.90 0.45
CA LEU A 499 -19.30 19.72 -1.00
C LEU A 499 -19.62 21.03 -1.75
N ALA A 500 -20.63 21.78 -1.32
CA ALA A 500 -20.99 23.06 -1.90
C ALA A 500 -19.82 24.07 -1.92
N THR A 501 -18.91 24.02 -0.94
CA THR A 501 -17.72 24.92 -0.90
C THR A 501 -16.64 24.55 -1.92
N LYS A 502 -16.73 23.36 -2.53
CA LYS A 502 -15.76 22.83 -3.51
C LYS A 502 -16.24 22.89 -4.95
N LEU A 503 -17.54 23.00 -5.15
CA LEU A 503 -18.17 23.01 -6.48
C LEU A 503 -18.20 24.42 -7.06
N THR A 504 -18.07 24.52 -8.39
CA THR A 504 -18.33 25.77 -9.12
C THR A 504 -19.75 25.77 -9.69
N PRO A 505 -20.38 26.98 -9.85
CA PRO A 505 -21.71 27.08 -10.47
C PRO A 505 -21.77 26.43 -11.86
N GLU A 506 -20.74 26.60 -12.69
CA GLU A 506 -20.67 26.04 -14.05
C GLU A 506 -20.66 24.51 -14.01
N GLN A 507 -19.91 23.90 -13.07
CA GLN A 507 -19.87 22.45 -12.92
C GLN A 507 -21.23 21.91 -12.49
N VAL A 508 -21.87 22.54 -11.50
CA VAL A 508 -23.19 22.14 -11.03
C VAL A 508 -24.25 22.28 -12.13
N ALA A 509 -24.22 23.38 -12.90
CA ALA A 509 -25.13 23.58 -14.03
C ALA A 509 -24.97 22.50 -15.11
N LYS A 510 -23.71 22.13 -15.42
CA LYS A 510 -23.41 21.04 -16.34
C LYS A 510 -23.96 19.68 -15.84
N ASP A 511 -23.73 19.37 -14.59
CA ASP A 511 -24.17 18.12 -13.99
C ASP A 511 -25.70 18.08 -13.84
N PHE A 512 -26.36 19.21 -13.53
CA PHE A 512 -27.82 19.32 -13.52
C PHE A 512 -28.41 19.06 -14.90
N SER A 513 -27.82 19.62 -15.96
CA SER A 513 -28.24 19.33 -17.34
C SER A 513 -28.16 17.82 -17.66
N THR A 514 -27.07 17.17 -17.25
CA THR A 514 -26.89 15.72 -17.41
C THR A 514 -27.95 14.91 -16.64
N CYS A 515 -28.42 15.44 -15.54
CA CYS A 515 -29.46 14.85 -14.68
C CYS A 515 -30.91 15.19 -15.12
N GLY A 516 -31.09 16.03 -16.15
CA GLY A 516 -32.42 16.52 -16.52
C GLY A 516 -33.02 17.51 -15.51
N ILE A 517 -32.19 18.11 -14.65
CA ILE A 517 -32.61 19.15 -13.71
C ILE A 517 -32.66 20.48 -14.47
N THR A 518 -33.83 21.13 -14.52
CA THR A 518 -34.05 22.38 -15.27
C THR A 518 -33.87 23.64 -14.45
N GLU A 519 -33.74 23.52 -13.12
CA GLU A 519 -33.52 24.66 -12.24
C GLU A 519 -32.15 25.30 -12.50
N SER A 520 -32.13 26.62 -12.54
CA SER A 520 -30.91 27.40 -12.67
C SER A 520 -30.10 27.39 -11.39
N VAL A 521 -28.78 27.32 -11.53
CA VAL A 521 -27.82 27.50 -10.45
C VAL A 521 -27.46 28.98 -10.39
N ASP A 522 -27.34 29.56 -9.18
CA ASP A 522 -26.82 30.92 -9.00
C ASP A 522 -25.40 31.00 -9.58
N ALA A 523 -25.19 31.93 -10.52
CA ALA A 523 -23.90 32.07 -11.20
C ALA A 523 -22.73 32.48 -10.27
N THR A 524 -23.03 32.93 -9.04
CA THR A 524 -22.03 33.43 -8.09
C THR A 524 -21.66 32.43 -7.00
N LYS A 525 -22.53 31.46 -6.72
CA LYS A 525 -22.32 30.48 -5.63
C LYS A 525 -23.11 29.20 -5.81
N VAL A 526 -22.57 28.10 -5.28
CA VAL A 526 -23.27 26.83 -5.11
C VAL A 526 -23.87 26.78 -3.70
N THR A 527 -25.15 26.44 -3.61
CA THR A 527 -25.83 26.30 -2.31
C THR A 527 -25.75 24.85 -1.81
N THR A 528 -25.97 24.66 -0.51
CA THR A 528 -26.13 23.31 0.07
C THR A 528 -27.30 22.54 -0.57
N ALA A 529 -28.34 23.24 -1.01
CA ALA A 529 -29.46 22.63 -1.71
C ALA A 529 -29.05 22.10 -3.09
N ASP A 530 -28.22 22.85 -3.83
CA ASP A 530 -27.70 22.41 -5.13
C ASP A 530 -26.81 21.18 -4.98
N ALA A 531 -25.90 21.18 -3.98
CA ALA A 531 -25.07 20.03 -3.68
C ALA A 531 -25.92 18.78 -3.30
N LYS A 532 -26.97 18.94 -2.50
CA LYS A 532 -27.90 17.85 -2.18
C LYS A 532 -28.59 17.28 -3.42
N ARG A 533 -29.11 18.16 -4.32
CA ARG A 533 -29.74 17.73 -5.56
C ARG A 533 -28.76 16.99 -6.48
N LEU A 534 -27.54 17.51 -6.59
CA LEU A 534 -26.49 16.88 -7.38
C LEU A 534 -26.16 15.48 -6.84
N MET A 535 -25.94 15.32 -5.54
CA MET A 535 -25.66 14.03 -4.92
C MET A 535 -26.84 13.06 -5.11
N ALA A 536 -28.08 13.52 -4.97
CA ALA A 536 -29.27 12.70 -5.18
C ALA A 536 -29.37 12.18 -6.62
N CYS A 537 -29.18 13.07 -7.60
CA CYS A 537 -29.28 12.71 -9.00
C CYS A 537 -28.08 11.88 -9.49
N ARG A 538 -26.87 12.36 -9.24
CA ARG A 538 -25.66 11.81 -9.82
C ARG A 538 -25.22 10.51 -9.17
N PHE A 539 -25.43 10.36 -7.87
CA PHE A 539 -24.86 9.27 -7.06
C PHE A 539 -25.89 8.45 -6.28
N GLY A 540 -27.14 8.85 -6.26
CA GLY A 540 -28.18 8.19 -5.46
C GLY A 540 -27.99 8.42 -3.96
N LEU A 541 -28.72 9.36 -3.37
CA LEU A 541 -28.69 9.64 -1.94
C LEU A 541 -29.60 8.69 -1.13
N PRO A 542 -29.34 8.63 0.19
CA PRO A 542 -28.23 9.27 0.90
C PRO A 542 -26.98 8.41 0.94
N PHE A 543 -25.79 9.03 0.83
CA PHE A 543 -24.57 8.37 1.27
C PHE A 543 -24.57 8.27 2.79
N GLU A 544 -24.23 7.11 3.30
CA GLU A 544 -23.97 6.97 4.73
C GLU A 544 -22.55 7.45 5.05
N ALA A 545 -22.44 8.31 6.06
CA ALA A 545 -21.14 8.68 6.60
C ALA A 545 -20.33 7.43 6.95
N THR A 546 -19.09 7.38 6.48
CA THR A 546 -18.22 6.23 6.67
C THR A 546 -17.03 6.65 7.52
N ARG A 547 -16.68 5.82 8.51
CA ARG A 547 -15.47 6.03 9.30
C ARG A 547 -14.24 5.68 8.47
N LEU A 548 -13.19 6.51 8.56
CA LEU A 548 -11.89 6.18 8.00
C LEU A 548 -11.38 4.86 8.63
N SER A 549 -11.06 3.88 7.79
CA SER A 549 -10.48 2.61 8.25
C SER A 549 -9.09 2.86 8.83
N PRO A 550 -8.78 2.50 10.07
CA PRO A 550 -7.47 2.70 10.69
C PRO A 550 -6.31 2.07 9.92
N LEU A 551 -5.08 2.53 10.16
CA LEU A 551 -3.88 2.05 9.48
C LEU A 551 -3.64 0.55 9.74
N THR A 552 -3.88 0.10 10.96
CA THR A 552 -3.57 -1.25 11.43
C THR A 552 -4.82 -2.02 11.85
N THR A 553 -4.71 -3.33 11.94
CA THR A 553 -5.78 -4.21 12.42
C THR A 553 -6.02 -4.01 13.91
N ASN A 554 -4.96 -3.78 14.69
CA ASN A 554 -5.07 -3.58 16.14
C ASN A 554 -5.84 -2.30 16.52
N GLU A 555 -5.77 -1.27 15.68
CA GLU A 555 -6.52 -0.02 15.87
C GLU A 555 -7.97 -0.12 15.39
N ASP A 556 -8.38 -1.26 14.78
CA ASP A 556 -9.69 -1.43 14.16
C ASP A 556 -10.51 -2.58 14.76
N PRO A 557 -11.13 -2.38 15.94
CA PRO A 557 -11.98 -3.41 16.56
C PRO A 557 -13.19 -3.78 15.68
N GLU A 558 -13.62 -2.88 14.78
CA GLU A 558 -14.71 -3.17 13.85
C GLU A 558 -14.30 -4.13 12.75
N PHE A 559 -13.02 -4.12 12.31
CA PHE A 559 -12.52 -5.04 11.29
C PHE A 559 -12.83 -6.49 11.68
N VAL A 560 -12.40 -6.89 12.88
CA VAL A 560 -12.62 -8.24 13.39
C VAL A 560 -14.11 -8.54 13.51
N SER A 561 -14.90 -7.60 14.05
CA SER A 561 -16.33 -7.82 14.26
C SER A 561 -17.09 -7.94 12.93
N ARG A 562 -16.75 -7.16 11.91
CA ARG A 562 -17.32 -7.24 10.57
C ARG A 562 -16.92 -8.54 9.87
N LEU A 563 -15.65 -8.93 10.00
CA LEU A 563 -15.14 -10.20 9.47
C LEU A 563 -15.92 -11.38 10.03
N MET A 564 -16.12 -11.42 11.36
CA MET A 564 -16.83 -12.53 12.03
C MET A 564 -18.32 -12.63 11.64
N ARG A 565 -18.93 -11.54 11.16
CA ARG A 565 -20.31 -11.54 10.65
C ARG A 565 -20.46 -12.01 9.22
N ASN A 566 -19.36 -12.13 8.47
CA ASN A 566 -19.41 -12.59 7.06
C ASN A 566 -19.85 -14.07 7.02
N PRO A 567 -20.97 -14.41 6.32
CA PRO A 567 -21.50 -15.76 6.29
C PRO A 567 -20.69 -16.74 5.44
N ASN A 568 -19.84 -16.22 4.56
CA ASN A 568 -19.09 -17.02 3.57
C ASN A 568 -17.78 -17.56 4.13
N LEU A 569 -17.32 -17.05 5.29
CA LEU A 569 -16.04 -17.45 5.86
C LEU A 569 -16.07 -18.89 6.39
N PRO A 570 -15.10 -19.73 6.04
CA PRO A 570 -14.91 -21.04 6.66
C PRO A 570 -14.74 -20.90 8.18
N LYS A 571 -15.21 -21.91 8.92
CA LYS A 571 -15.16 -21.89 10.39
C LYS A 571 -13.76 -21.66 10.95
N TYR A 572 -12.74 -22.21 10.33
CA TYR A 572 -11.34 -22.07 10.78
C TYR A 572 -10.81 -20.64 10.66
N LEU A 573 -11.30 -19.81 9.72
CA LEU A 573 -10.90 -18.41 9.64
C LEU A 573 -11.45 -17.57 10.80
N ARG A 574 -12.40 -18.09 11.57
CA ARG A 574 -12.87 -17.46 12.80
C ARG A 574 -11.81 -17.48 13.92
N HIS A 575 -10.69 -18.20 13.72
CA HIS A 575 -9.53 -18.17 14.61
C HIS A 575 -8.57 -17.01 14.31
N LEU A 576 -8.76 -16.25 13.24
CA LEU A 576 -7.89 -15.11 12.88
C LEU A 576 -7.68 -14.11 14.03
N PRO A 577 -8.69 -13.75 14.84
CA PRO A 577 -8.50 -12.85 15.98
C PRO A 577 -7.49 -13.34 17.04
N ALA A 578 -7.19 -14.63 17.08
CA ALA A 578 -6.23 -15.18 18.05
C ALA A 578 -4.80 -14.65 17.82
N TYR A 579 -4.43 -14.34 16.57
CA TYR A 579 -3.12 -13.72 16.26
C TYR A 579 -2.96 -12.32 16.86
N TYR A 580 -4.06 -11.59 17.05
CA TYR A 580 -4.07 -10.20 17.52
C TYR A 580 -4.28 -10.07 19.03
N ARG A 581 -4.38 -11.19 19.78
CA ARG A 581 -4.58 -11.23 21.23
C ARG A 581 -3.29 -11.58 21.99
N GLN A 582 -2.17 -11.69 21.31
CA GLN A 582 -0.89 -12.15 21.89
C GLN A 582 -0.18 -11.09 22.74
#